data_c0372cb8afb97f52977c22be6d34f57e
#
_entry.id   c0372cb8afb97f52977c22be6d34f57e
#
_cell.length_a   1.000
_cell.length_b   1.000
_cell.length_c   1.000
_cell.angle_alpha   90.00
_cell.angle_beta   90.00
_cell.angle_gamma   90.00
#
_symmetry.space_group_name_H-M   'P 1'
#
loop_
_entity.id
_entity.type
_entity.pdbx_description
1 polymer ?
#
loop_
_entity_poly.entity_id
_entity_poly.type
_entity_poly.pdbx_seq_one_letter_code
_entity_poly.pdbx_strand_id
1 'polypeptide(L)'
;MALGVNQQSDDVAEVAKEWPLLEALMGGTPKMRLAATALLPRWPNEEDISYKARLATATLMPAFKRTVGVMASKPFSHELGLSDETPPSIKAWAENIDLQGVSLHNFSAEMFHEALGYGIAGVMVEYPDTRQRDASGKVKPKAAQTVAQVEASGLRPYFVRVMHEQILGWRSKLVGGSMKMTQLRLMESREEPDGMFGVAVIPVVRVLEPGIWQTWEQVTVGADRKWVMTDNGTTTLSYIPFVPFYGVRDGFMCGSPPLLDLAYLNVKHWQSQSDQDTILHVSRVPILAITGADESTQLTVGGSSAVHLPLGADIKFVEHTGKAIDAGEKSLESLQEQMIEVGAELLVKRPGKRTATESSQDAEASMSELQRIAEGFEDSLDQALQIVADYARLPSGGNVSMFKDYGAALLTDASAALVKDLALGGLISNQTALTELKRRGVLAMEVDPATEAEEVAAQGPALGTVAPADALPPAQQAA
;
A
#
# COMPACT_ATOMS: atom_id res chain seq x y z
N MET A 1 -1.83 -36.02 -3.59
CA MET A 1 -0.66 -36.18 -2.68
C MET A 1 -0.86 -35.32 -1.46
N ALA A 2 -0.31 -35.69 -0.31
CA ALA A 2 -0.39 -34.81 0.87
C ALA A 2 0.45 -33.55 0.61
N LEU A 3 -0.10 -32.38 0.93
CA LEU A 3 0.57 -31.08 0.75
C LEU A 3 1.79 -31.00 1.68
N GLY A 4 2.94 -30.65 1.16
CA GLY A 4 4.14 -30.39 1.97
C GLY A 4 3.99 -29.15 2.85
N VAL A 5 4.71 -29.10 3.97
CA VAL A 5 4.58 -27.99 4.95
C VAL A 5 4.87 -26.62 4.32
N ASN A 6 5.78 -26.56 3.34
CA ASN A 6 6.22 -25.36 2.63
C ASN A 6 5.43 -25.06 1.34
N GLN A 7 4.44 -25.87 1.00
CA GLN A 7 3.66 -25.68 -0.22
C GLN A 7 2.44 -24.80 0.08
N GLN A 8 2.12 -23.91 -0.84
CA GLN A 8 0.90 -23.10 -0.76
C GLN A 8 -0.35 -23.99 -0.82
N SER A 9 -1.37 -23.63 -0.07
CA SER A 9 -2.71 -24.23 -0.22
C SER A 9 -3.38 -23.77 -1.51
N ASP A 10 -4.38 -24.50 -1.99
CA ASP A 10 -5.10 -24.15 -3.21
C ASP A 10 -5.70 -22.73 -3.13
N ASP A 11 -6.24 -22.36 -1.97
CA ASP A 11 -6.80 -21.02 -1.74
C ASP A 11 -5.74 -19.92 -1.88
N VAL A 12 -4.53 -20.12 -1.30
CA VAL A 12 -3.42 -19.17 -1.47
C VAL A 12 -2.91 -19.16 -2.89
N ALA A 13 -2.77 -20.33 -3.51
CA ALA A 13 -2.29 -20.43 -4.90
C ALA A 13 -3.22 -19.71 -5.89
N GLU A 14 -4.52 -19.65 -5.62
CA GLU A 14 -5.48 -18.89 -6.43
C GLU A 14 -5.24 -17.39 -6.33
N VAL A 15 -5.14 -16.86 -5.11
CA VAL A 15 -4.85 -15.42 -4.87
C VAL A 15 -3.44 -15.04 -5.35
N ALA A 16 -2.48 -15.93 -5.18
CA ALA A 16 -1.09 -15.71 -5.53
C ALA A 16 -0.84 -15.64 -7.05
N LYS A 17 -1.80 -15.99 -7.90
CA LYS A 17 -1.65 -15.90 -9.37
C LYS A 17 -1.27 -14.49 -9.84
N GLU A 18 -1.82 -13.48 -9.18
CA GLU A 18 -1.59 -12.09 -9.56
C GLU A 18 -0.33 -11.49 -8.91
N TRP A 19 0.22 -12.10 -7.85
CA TRP A 19 1.37 -11.54 -7.12
C TRP A 19 2.61 -11.30 -7.99
N PRO A 20 3.03 -12.21 -8.91
CA PRO A 20 4.20 -11.94 -9.75
C PRO A 20 4.06 -10.69 -10.62
N LEU A 21 2.84 -10.41 -11.12
CA LEU A 21 2.52 -9.19 -11.85
C LEU A 21 2.66 -7.95 -10.96
N LEU A 22 2.04 -8.00 -9.78
CA LEU A 22 2.02 -6.91 -8.82
C LEU A 22 3.42 -6.62 -8.26
N GLU A 23 4.19 -7.66 -7.93
CA GLU A 23 5.59 -7.52 -7.50
C GLU A 23 6.48 -6.87 -8.57
N ALA A 24 6.27 -7.23 -9.84
CA ALA A 24 7.01 -6.63 -10.94
C ALA A 24 6.69 -5.13 -11.08
N LEU A 25 5.42 -4.74 -11.01
CA LEU A 25 4.99 -3.35 -11.08
C LEU A 25 5.43 -2.53 -9.86
N MET A 26 5.28 -3.08 -8.64
CA MET A 26 5.74 -2.44 -7.41
C MET A 26 7.26 -2.31 -7.34
N GLY A 27 7.99 -3.29 -7.87
CA GLY A 27 9.44 -3.27 -7.97
C GLY A 27 9.99 -2.33 -9.08
N GLY A 28 9.11 -1.83 -9.97
CA GLY A 28 9.43 -0.87 -11.02
C GLY A 28 10.23 -1.45 -12.17
N THR A 29 10.86 -0.59 -12.99
CA THR A 29 11.59 -0.98 -14.20
C THR A 29 12.56 -2.16 -14.01
N PRO A 30 13.38 -2.25 -12.95
CA PRO A 30 14.28 -3.40 -12.77
C PRO A 30 13.55 -4.74 -12.63
N LYS A 31 12.49 -4.79 -11.86
CA LYS A 31 11.69 -6.02 -11.67
C LYS A 31 10.88 -6.37 -12.93
N MET A 32 10.34 -5.38 -13.64
CA MET A 32 9.68 -5.58 -14.93
C MET A 32 10.63 -6.20 -15.97
N ARG A 33 11.87 -5.74 -16.03
CA ARG A 33 12.89 -6.34 -16.91
C ARG A 33 13.27 -7.77 -16.51
N LEU A 34 13.28 -8.07 -15.21
CA LEU A 34 13.50 -9.44 -14.72
C LEU A 34 12.34 -10.39 -15.08
N ALA A 35 11.12 -9.90 -15.10
CA ALA A 35 9.95 -10.68 -15.53
C ALA A 35 9.99 -11.04 -17.03
N ALA A 36 10.78 -10.32 -17.80
CA ALA A 36 11.11 -10.61 -19.20
C ALA A 36 9.88 -10.99 -20.05
N THR A 37 9.88 -12.17 -20.66
CA THR A 37 8.82 -12.64 -21.58
C THR A 37 7.46 -12.80 -20.92
N ALA A 38 7.39 -12.90 -19.61
CA ALA A 38 6.11 -12.96 -18.90
C ALA A 38 5.31 -11.65 -19.01
N LEU A 39 6.00 -10.50 -18.97
CA LEU A 39 5.37 -9.17 -19.02
C LEU A 39 5.72 -8.37 -20.28
N LEU A 40 6.74 -8.75 -21.03
CA LEU A 40 7.09 -8.21 -22.36
C LEU A 40 7.24 -9.34 -23.36
N PRO A 41 6.16 -9.84 -23.97
CA PRO A 41 6.21 -10.93 -24.92
C PRO A 41 7.10 -10.61 -26.12
N ARG A 42 7.71 -11.64 -26.70
CA ARG A 42 8.42 -11.51 -27.97
C ARG A 42 7.42 -11.34 -29.11
N TRP A 43 7.81 -10.55 -30.09
CA TRP A 43 7.09 -10.51 -31.36
C TRP A 43 7.31 -11.82 -32.16
N PRO A 44 6.37 -12.18 -33.02
CA PRO A 44 6.60 -13.27 -33.95
C PRO A 44 7.90 -13.06 -34.76
N ASN A 45 8.78 -14.03 -34.73
CA ASN A 45 10.09 -14.00 -35.41
C ASN A 45 11.10 -12.95 -34.89
N GLU A 46 10.89 -12.40 -33.68
CA GLU A 46 11.88 -11.50 -33.06
C GLU A 46 13.13 -12.28 -32.65
N GLU A 47 14.31 -11.84 -33.15
CA GLU A 47 15.60 -12.44 -32.78
C GLU A 47 15.94 -12.16 -31.31
N ASP A 48 16.71 -13.07 -30.69
CA ASP A 48 17.15 -12.96 -29.29
C ASP A 48 17.90 -11.66 -29.00
N ILE A 49 18.74 -11.21 -29.91
CA ILE A 49 19.53 -9.99 -29.76
C ILE A 49 18.61 -8.76 -29.74
N SER A 50 17.65 -8.70 -30.67
CA SER A 50 16.67 -7.62 -30.78
C SER A 50 15.76 -7.56 -29.55
N TYR A 51 15.26 -8.71 -29.09
CA TYR A 51 14.47 -8.80 -27.87
C TYR A 51 15.24 -8.30 -26.65
N LYS A 52 16.49 -8.74 -26.46
CA LYS A 52 17.34 -8.31 -25.33
C LYS A 52 17.61 -6.80 -25.37
N ALA A 53 17.83 -6.23 -26.54
CA ALA A 53 18.00 -4.78 -26.70
C ALA A 53 16.72 -4.03 -26.35
N ARG A 54 15.56 -4.46 -26.85
CA ARG A 54 14.25 -3.90 -26.53
C ARG A 54 13.94 -3.98 -25.04
N LEU A 55 14.16 -5.13 -24.40
CA LEU A 55 13.96 -5.31 -22.96
C LEU A 55 14.89 -4.43 -22.14
N ALA A 56 16.14 -4.25 -22.55
CA ALA A 56 17.12 -3.42 -21.83
C ALA A 56 16.80 -1.94 -21.88
N THR A 57 16.12 -1.46 -22.92
CA THR A 57 15.72 -0.05 -23.09
C THR A 57 14.34 0.24 -22.50
N ALA A 58 13.44 -0.75 -22.46
CA ALA A 58 12.08 -0.58 -21.98
C ALA A 58 12.05 0.04 -20.56
N THR A 59 11.21 1.04 -20.35
CA THR A 59 11.09 1.79 -19.09
C THR A 59 9.64 1.82 -18.64
N LEU A 60 9.38 1.47 -17.37
CA LEU A 60 8.05 1.48 -16.80
C LEU A 60 7.64 2.90 -16.39
N MET A 61 6.48 3.35 -16.84
CA MET A 61 5.74 4.42 -16.18
C MET A 61 5.11 3.84 -14.90
N PRO A 62 5.53 4.23 -13.68
CA PRO A 62 5.12 3.53 -12.45
C PRO A 62 3.74 3.99 -11.95
N ALA A 63 2.70 3.94 -12.80
CA ALA A 63 1.37 4.41 -12.48
C ALA A 63 0.75 3.61 -11.31
N PHE A 64 0.77 2.28 -11.39
CA PHE A 64 0.26 1.41 -10.32
C PHE A 64 0.92 1.70 -8.98
N LYS A 65 2.25 1.62 -8.90
CA LYS A 65 3.00 1.87 -7.67
C LYS A 65 2.72 3.24 -7.06
N ARG A 66 2.67 4.28 -7.88
CA ARG A 66 2.40 5.64 -7.42
C ARG A 66 0.97 5.78 -6.89
N THR A 67 0.00 5.21 -7.59
CA THR A 67 -1.40 5.26 -7.16
C THR A 67 -1.60 4.52 -5.85
N VAL A 68 -1.06 3.30 -5.71
CA VAL A 68 -1.08 2.55 -4.43
C VAL A 68 -0.46 3.39 -3.31
N GLY A 69 0.72 3.99 -3.54
CA GLY A 69 1.39 4.83 -2.54
C GLY A 69 0.57 6.05 -2.13
N VAL A 70 -0.02 6.77 -3.10
CA VAL A 70 -0.87 7.94 -2.82
C VAL A 70 -2.13 7.52 -2.06
N MET A 71 -2.80 6.43 -2.48
CA MET A 71 -4.01 5.95 -1.81
C MET A 71 -3.72 5.44 -0.40
N ALA A 72 -2.62 4.70 -0.23
CA ALA A 72 -2.20 4.20 1.07
C ALA A 72 -1.84 5.32 2.07
N SER A 73 -1.29 6.44 1.60
CA SER A 73 -0.91 7.56 2.47
C SER A 73 -2.09 8.41 2.98
N LYS A 74 -3.25 8.38 2.30
CA LYS A 74 -4.40 9.23 2.66
C LYS A 74 -4.96 8.98 4.06
N PRO A 75 -5.22 7.73 4.49
CA PRO A 75 -5.70 7.45 5.85
C PRO A 75 -4.69 7.81 6.95
N PHE A 76 -3.41 7.88 6.59
CA PHE A 76 -2.29 8.19 7.48
C PHE A 76 -1.78 9.63 7.34
N SER A 77 -2.53 10.51 6.69
CA SER A 77 -2.21 11.95 6.61
C SER A 77 -2.28 12.64 7.97
N HIS A 78 -2.94 12.03 8.94
CA HIS A 78 -3.00 12.41 10.34
C HIS A 78 -2.55 11.22 11.18
N GLU A 79 -2.03 11.48 12.38
CA GLU A 79 -1.69 10.40 13.31
C GLU A 79 -2.91 9.56 13.66
N LEU A 80 -2.66 8.25 13.87
CA LEU A 80 -3.69 7.33 14.37
C LEU A 80 -4.13 7.77 15.76
N GLY A 81 -5.44 7.99 15.94
CA GLY A 81 -6.02 8.21 17.24
C GLY A 81 -6.17 6.89 18.00
N LEU A 82 -5.83 6.89 19.29
CA LEU A 82 -6.18 5.80 20.21
C LEU A 82 -7.27 6.30 21.15
N SER A 83 -8.31 5.50 21.34
CA SER A 83 -9.44 5.86 22.22
C SER A 83 -8.98 6.11 23.65
N ASP A 84 -9.76 6.88 24.41
CA ASP A 84 -9.48 7.16 25.82
C ASP A 84 -9.50 5.88 26.67
N GLU A 85 -10.30 4.89 26.27
CA GLU A 85 -10.44 3.60 26.92
C GLU A 85 -9.20 2.68 26.69
N THR A 86 -8.29 3.04 25.77
CA THR A 86 -7.07 2.28 25.54
C THR A 86 -6.16 2.34 26.77
N PRO A 87 -5.74 1.20 27.33
CA PRO A 87 -4.86 1.14 28.49
C PRO A 87 -3.58 1.97 28.32
N PRO A 88 -3.11 2.69 29.36
CA PRO A 88 -1.88 3.50 29.27
C PRO A 88 -0.64 2.72 28.84
N SER A 89 -0.56 1.44 29.21
CA SER A 89 0.53 0.55 28.76
C SER A 89 0.51 0.32 27.26
N ILE A 90 -0.66 0.11 26.65
CA ILE A 90 -0.80 -0.08 25.20
C ILE A 90 -0.49 1.25 24.48
N LYS A 91 -0.94 2.41 25.01
CA LYS A 91 -0.57 3.73 24.47
C LYS A 91 0.95 3.92 24.46
N ALA A 92 1.63 3.54 25.54
CA ALA A 92 3.10 3.61 25.60
C ALA A 92 3.78 2.60 24.63
N TRP A 93 3.21 1.41 24.45
CA TRP A 93 3.76 0.42 23.52
C TRP A 93 3.54 0.80 22.06
N ALA A 94 2.52 1.58 21.75
CA ALA A 94 2.24 2.07 20.40
C ALA A 94 3.38 2.94 19.83
N GLU A 95 4.21 3.56 20.68
CA GLU A 95 5.40 4.31 20.24
C GLU A 95 6.51 3.42 19.64
N ASN A 96 6.51 2.13 19.99
CA ASN A 96 7.45 1.14 19.49
C ASN A 96 6.76 -0.23 19.47
N ILE A 97 5.81 -0.41 18.54
CA ILE A 97 4.90 -1.56 18.57
C ILE A 97 5.59 -2.89 18.20
N ASP A 98 6.67 -2.85 17.42
CA ASP A 98 7.39 -4.00 16.87
C ASP A 98 8.68 -4.36 17.61
N LEU A 99 9.02 -3.67 18.71
CA LEU A 99 10.31 -3.73 19.43
C LEU A 99 11.53 -3.29 18.61
N GLN A 100 11.36 -2.73 17.43
CA GLN A 100 12.42 -2.26 16.54
C GLN A 100 12.44 -0.73 16.38
N GLY A 101 11.58 -0.02 17.13
CA GLY A 101 11.48 1.43 17.12
C GLY A 101 10.42 1.98 16.15
N VAL A 102 9.56 1.13 15.58
CA VAL A 102 8.49 1.56 14.68
C VAL A 102 7.22 1.82 15.49
N SER A 103 6.63 3.00 15.32
CA SER A 103 5.35 3.35 15.95
C SER A 103 4.18 2.58 15.31
N LEU A 104 3.08 2.44 16.05
CA LEU A 104 1.84 1.84 15.53
C LEU A 104 1.37 2.55 14.26
N HIS A 105 1.48 3.88 14.18
CA HIS A 105 1.13 4.66 13.00
C HIS A 105 1.93 4.23 11.76
N ASN A 106 3.25 4.22 11.86
CA ASN A 106 4.13 3.86 10.74
C ASN A 106 4.00 2.38 10.37
N PHE A 107 3.90 1.49 11.36
CA PHE A 107 3.64 0.06 11.15
C PHE A 107 2.34 -0.16 10.36
N SER A 108 1.27 0.51 10.77
CA SER A 108 -0.04 0.40 10.12
C SER A 108 -0.03 0.97 8.71
N ALA A 109 0.67 2.09 8.46
CA ALA A 109 0.80 2.67 7.13
C ALA A 109 1.49 1.72 6.15
N GLU A 110 2.56 1.04 6.57
CA GLU A 110 3.25 0.04 5.76
C GLU A 110 2.36 -1.19 5.48
N MET A 111 1.64 -1.69 6.48
CA MET A 111 0.75 -2.83 6.31
C MET A 111 -0.48 -2.51 5.46
N PHE A 112 -1.00 -1.29 5.55
CA PHE A 112 -2.08 -0.82 4.69
C PHE A 112 -1.63 -0.70 3.22
N HIS A 113 -0.41 -0.18 3.00
CA HIS A 113 0.20 -0.13 1.67
C HIS A 113 0.37 -1.53 1.07
N GLU A 114 0.81 -2.51 1.87
CA GLU A 114 0.94 -3.90 1.45
C GLU A 114 -0.42 -4.51 1.09
N ALA A 115 -1.43 -4.33 1.93
CA ALA A 115 -2.77 -4.83 1.68
C ALA A 115 -3.40 -4.24 0.41
N LEU A 116 -3.24 -2.93 0.17
CA LEU A 116 -3.69 -2.28 -1.07
C LEU A 116 -2.94 -2.78 -2.31
N GLY A 117 -1.63 -3.02 -2.18
CA GLY A 117 -0.79 -3.44 -3.30
C GLY A 117 -1.01 -4.88 -3.73
N TYR A 118 -1.22 -5.79 -2.77
CA TYR A 118 -1.24 -7.23 -3.02
C TYR A 118 -2.54 -7.94 -2.62
N GLY A 119 -3.49 -7.18 -2.05
CA GLY A 119 -4.82 -7.68 -1.68
C GLY A 119 -4.90 -8.23 -0.27
N ILE A 120 -3.82 -8.76 0.28
CA ILE A 120 -3.76 -9.31 1.64
C ILE A 120 -2.40 -9.08 2.28
N ALA A 121 -2.42 -8.81 3.56
CA ALA A 121 -1.28 -8.78 4.47
C ALA A 121 -1.79 -9.19 5.87
N GLY A 122 -0.96 -9.11 6.89
CA GLY A 122 -1.44 -9.36 8.24
C GLY A 122 -0.46 -9.01 9.33
N VAL A 123 -0.93 -9.04 10.54
CA VAL A 123 -0.10 -8.87 11.73
C VAL A 123 -0.18 -10.12 12.60
N MET A 124 0.98 -10.63 12.99
CA MET A 124 1.11 -11.60 14.06
C MET A 124 1.41 -10.86 15.34
N VAL A 125 0.64 -11.13 16.39
CA VAL A 125 0.97 -10.62 17.73
C VAL A 125 1.77 -11.68 18.45
N GLU A 126 2.99 -11.36 18.80
CA GLU A 126 3.92 -12.28 19.48
C GLU A 126 4.25 -11.80 20.89
N TYR A 127 4.73 -12.74 21.67
CA TYR A 127 5.31 -12.48 22.99
C TYR A 127 6.73 -13.06 23.00
N PRO A 128 7.75 -12.33 23.52
CA PRO A 128 9.13 -12.79 23.48
C PRO A 128 9.30 -14.17 24.12
N ASP A 129 10.03 -15.06 23.45
CA ASP A 129 10.35 -16.39 23.99
C ASP A 129 11.32 -16.28 25.16
N THR A 130 10.84 -16.61 26.33
CA THR A 130 11.63 -16.58 27.57
C THR A 130 12.21 -17.93 27.95
N ARG A 131 12.08 -18.94 27.07
CA ARG A 131 12.61 -20.28 27.34
C ARG A 131 14.14 -20.26 27.36
N GLN A 132 14.72 -20.71 28.46
CA GLN A 132 16.15 -20.93 28.52
C GLN A 132 16.47 -22.33 28.00
N ARG A 133 17.53 -22.44 27.20
CA ARG A 133 18.05 -23.73 26.76
C ARG A 133 19.34 -24.06 27.52
N ASP A 134 19.55 -25.35 27.79
CA ASP A 134 20.85 -25.83 28.32
C ASP A 134 21.89 -25.93 27.19
N ALA A 135 23.10 -26.30 27.54
CA ALA A 135 24.20 -26.47 26.58
C ALA A 135 23.95 -27.56 25.52
N SER A 136 22.96 -28.43 25.74
CA SER A 136 22.53 -29.46 24.79
C SER A 136 21.35 -29.00 23.90
N GLY A 137 20.90 -27.75 24.05
CA GLY A 137 19.75 -27.18 23.32
C GLY A 137 18.36 -27.54 23.90
N LYS A 138 18.32 -28.32 25.02
CA LYS A 138 17.06 -28.70 25.64
C LYS A 138 16.49 -27.56 26.48
N VAL A 139 15.18 -27.34 26.32
CA VAL A 139 14.46 -26.29 27.07
C VAL A 139 14.47 -26.60 28.56
N LYS A 140 14.97 -25.66 29.36
CA LYS A 140 14.93 -25.72 30.81
C LYS A 140 13.54 -25.44 31.33
N PRO A 141 13.11 -26.06 32.44
CA PRO A 141 11.86 -25.69 33.09
C PRO A 141 11.85 -24.18 33.41
N LYS A 142 10.76 -23.49 33.03
CA LYS A 142 10.61 -22.05 33.31
C LYS A 142 10.46 -21.86 34.84
N ALA A 143 11.34 -21.09 35.45
CA ALA A 143 11.14 -20.64 36.83
C ALA A 143 9.89 -19.75 36.91
N ALA A 144 9.10 -19.95 37.97
CA ALA A 144 7.94 -19.08 38.20
C ALA A 144 8.42 -17.63 38.34
N GLN A 145 7.92 -16.75 37.48
CA GLN A 145 8.16 -15.31 37.55
C GLN A 145 6.95 -14.62 38.13
N THR A 146 7.15 -13.64 39.00
CA THR A 146 6.09 -12.75 39.47
C THR A 146 5.76 -11.71 38.39
N VAL A 147 4.55 -11.15 38.43
CA VAL A 147 4.14 -10.09 37.50
C VAL A 147 5.13 -8.92 37.53
N ALA A 148 5.58 -8.50 38.71
CA ALA A 148 6.57 -7.44 38.87
C ALA A 148 7.93 -7.78 38.24
N GLN A 149 8.34 -9.05 38.22
CA GLN A 149 9.57 -9.47 37.53
C GLN A 149 9.42 -9.45 36.01
N VAL A 150 8.23 -9.77 35.50
CA VAL A 150 7.93 -9.70 34.06
C VAL A 150 7.91 -8.23 33.61
N GLU A 151 7.26 -7.35 34.38
CA GLU A 151 7.24 -5.92 34.11
C GLU A 151 8.65 -5.31 34.15
N ALA A 152 9.44 -5.64 35.16
CA ALA A 152 10.82 -5.18 35.29
C ALA A 152 11.75 -5.69 34.16
N SER A 153 11.43 -6.82 33.55
CA SER A 153 12.17 -7.37 32.42
C SER A 153 11.88 -6.66 31.08
N GLY A 154 10.87 -5.79 31.01
CA GLY A 154 10.44 -5.11 29.79
C GLY A 154 9.80 -6.03 28.76
N LEU A 155 9.48 -7.28 29.13
CA LEU A 155 8.83 -8.24 28.26
C LEU A 155 7.37 -7.82 28.01
N ARG A 156 7.00 -7.67 26.76
CA ARG A 156 5.66 -7.27 26.33
C ARG A 156 5.27 -7.89 25.00
N PRO A 157 3.98 -7.99 24.69
CA PRO A 157 3.56 -8.37 23.34
C PRO A 157 4.00 -7.31 22.33
N TYR A 158 4.22 -7.76 21.09
CA TYR A 158 4.66 -6.91 19.99
C TYR A 158 4.09 -7.40 18.66
N PHE A 159 4.09 -6.52 17.66
CA PHE A 159 3.63 -6.82 16.32
C PHE A 159 4.76 -7.33 15.43
N VAL A 160 4.45 -8.35 14.66
CA VAL A 160 5.29 -8.88 13.58
C VAL A 160 4.52 -8.76 12.27
N ARG A 161 5.16 -8.16 11.28
CA ARG A 161 4.59 -8.03 9.93
C ARG A 161 4.52 -9.39 9.27
N VAL A 162 3.41 -9.66 8.62
CA VAL A 162 3.24 -10.82 7.74
C VAL A 162 2.86 -10.31 6.37
N MET A 163 3.80 -10.39 5.44
CA MET A 163 3.64 -9.95 4.06
C MET A 163 2.86 -11.01 3.28
N HIS A 164 2.24 -10.61 2.17
CA HIS A 164 1.45 -11.51 1.33
C HIS A 164 2.20 -12.80 0.96
N GLU A 165 3.45 -12.70 0.51
CA GLU A 165 4.29 -13.83 0.08
C GLU A 165 4.60 -14.84 1.19
N GLN A 166 4.50 -14.43 2.45
CA GLN A 166 4.78 -15.28 3.60
C GLN A 166 3.62 -16.24 3.92
N ILE A 167 2.41 -15.96 3.45
CA ILE A 167 1.22 -16.77 3.74
C ILE A 167 1.24 -18.02 2.85
N LEU A 168 1.48 -19.19 3.45
CA LEU A 168 1.48 -20.47 2.75
C LEU A 168 0.12 -21.16 2.73
N GLY A 169 -0.70 -20.92 3.75
CA GLY A 169 -2.02 -21.53 3.83
C GLY A 169 -2.62 -21.47 5.21
N TRP A 170 -3.93 -21.69 5.24
CA TRP A 170 -4.71 -21.74 6.48
C TRP A 170 -5.73 -22.88 6.44
N ARG A 171 -6.24 -23.20 7.62
CA ARG A 171 -7.46 -24.01 7.79
C ARG A 171 -8.39 -23.26 8.71
N SER A 172 -9.67 -23.36 8.45
CA SER A 172 -10.71 -22.76 9.26
C SER A 172 -11.85 -23.73 9.51
N LYS A 173 -12.59 -23.49 10.58
CA LYS A 173 -13.76 -24.26 10.95
C LYS A 173 -14.83 -23.34 11.53
N LEU A 174 -16.09 -23.62 11.22
CA LEU A 174 -17.21 -22.94 11.86
C LEU A 174 -17.35 -23.47 13.29
N VAL A 175 -17.17 -22.61 14.27
CA VAL A 175 -17.28 -22.94 15.71
C VAL A 175 -18.13 -21.88 16.39
N GLY A 176 -19.24 -22.31 16.99
CA GLY A 176 -20.14 -21.39 17.72
C GLY A 176 -20.72 -20.27 16.83
N GLY A 177 -20.99 -20.55 15.55
CA GLY A 177 -21.55 -19.57 14.61
C GLY A 177 -20.55 -18.59 13.98
N SER A 178 -19.25 -18.70 14.29
CA SER A 178 -18.18 -17.90 13.68
C SER A 178 -17.11 -18.77 13.03
N MET A 179 -16.52 -18.30 11.92
CA MET A 179 -15.34 -18.93 11.32
C MET A 179 -14.12 -18.69 12.20
N LYS A 180 -13.47 -19.76 12.62
CA LYS A 180 -12.24 -19.70 13.41
C LYS A 180 -11.09 -20.37 12.66
N MET A 181 -9.94 -19.72 12.69
CA MET A 181 -8.71 -20.28 12.15
C MET A 181 -8.24 -21.42 13.04
N THR A 182 -8.00 -22.60 12.45
CA THR A 182 -7.53 -23.79 13.15
C THR A 182 -6.09 -24.14 12.82
N GLN A 183 -5.54 -23.60 11.74
CA GLN A 183 -4.13 -23.71 11.38
C GLN A 183 -3.76 -22.53 10.49
N LEU A 184 -2.55 -22.02 10.69
CA LEU A 184 -1.90 -21.03 9.80
C LEU A 184 -0.48 -21.50 9.54
N ARG A 185 -0.02 -21.41 8.29
CA ARG A 185 1.36 -21.71 7.89
C ARG A 185 1.97 -20.46 7.25
N LEU A 186 3.13 -20.08 7.77
CA LEU A 186 3.88 -18.92 7.29
C LEU A 186 5.28 -19.32 6.87
N MET A 187 5.76 -18.76 5.76
CA MET A 187 7.16 -18.80 5.38
C MET A 187 7.89 -17.65 6.07
N GLU A 188 8.89 -17.97 6.83
CA GLU A 188 9.74 -17.00 7.52
C GLU A 188 11.20 -17.25 7.14
N SER A 189 12.08 -16.36 7.58
CA SER A 189 13.51 -16.53 7.46
C SER A 189 14.17 -16.30 8.83
N ARG A 190 15.21 -17.08 9.11
CA ARG A 190 16.08 -16.86 10.24
C ARG A 190 17.48 -16.56 9.74
N GLU A 191 18.09 -15.53 10.29
CA GLU A 191 19.47 -15.18 10.00
C GLU A 191 20.41 -15.86 10.99
N GLU A 192 21.46 -16.48 10.47
CA GLU A 192 22.54 -17.05 11.27
C GLU A 192 23.88 -16.49 10.81
N PRO A 193 24.83 -16.24 11.74
CA PRO A 193 26.17 -15.81 11.35
C PRO A 193 26.84 -16.87 10.46
N ASP A 194 27.38 -16.44 9.31
CA ASP A 194 28.18 -17.26 8.40
C ASP A 194 29.59 -16.68 8.31
N GLY A 195 30.49 -17.26 9.08
CA GLY A 195 31.87 -16.76 9.27
C GLY A 195 31.92 -15.45 10.07
N MET A 196 32.93 -14.61 9.80
CA MET A 196 33.17 -13.38 10.58
C MET A 196 32.24 -12.21 10.16
N PHE A 197 31.82 -12.16 8.90
CA PHE A 197 31.08 -11.01 8.34
C PHE A 197 29.84 -11.42 7.51
N GLY A 198 29.66 -12.72 7.26
CA GLY A 198 28.54 -13.23 6.48
C GLY A 198 27.31 -13.50 7.34
N VAL A 199 26.16 -13.52 6.66
CA VAL A 199 24.87 -13.93 7.23
C VAL A 199 24.24 -14.96 6.29
N ALA A 200 23.94 -16.14 6.82
CA ALA A 200 23.16 -17.16 6.13
C ALA A 200 21.68 -16.97 6.45
N VAL A 201 20.85 -16.88 5.43
CA VAL A 201 19.39 -16.80 5.56
C VAL A 201 18.80 -18.20 5.42
N ILE A 202 18.22 -18.71 6.49
CA ILE A 202 17.64 -20.05 6.56
C ILE A 202 16.11 -19.93 6.42
N PRO A 203 15.50 -20.54 5.40
CA PRO A 203 14.05 -20.56 5.29
C PRO A 203 13.43 -21.44 6.38
N VAL A 204 12.39 -20.93 7.02
CA VAL A 204 11.70 -21.56 8.14
C VAL A 204 10.21 -21.53 7.85
N VAL A 205 9.50 -22.62 8.07
CA VAL A 205 8.04 -22.63 8.05
C VAL A 205 7.53 -22.67 9.48
N ARG A 206 6.76 -21.65 9.84
CA ARG A 206 6.03 -21.61 11.09
C ARG A 206 4.63 -22.16 10.87
N VAL A 207 4.24 -23.13 11.69
CA VAL A 207 2.89 -23.69 11.72
C VAL A 207 2.26 -23.34 13.05
N LEU A 208 1.12 -22.67 13.00
CA LEU A 208 0.38 -22.19 14.15
C LEU A 208 -0.96 -22.92 14.22
N GLU A 209 -1.28 -23.38 15.41
CA GLU A 209 -2.58 -23.96 15.78
C GLU A 209 -3.05 -23.32 17.09
N PRO A 210 -4.33 -23.35 17.44
CA PRO A 210 -4.80 -22.79 18.71
C PRO A 210 -4.00 -23.30 19.91
N GLY A 211 -3.25 -22.41 20.58
CA GLY A 211 -2.42 -22.75 21.73
C GLY A 211 -1.09 -23.42 21.42
N ILE A 212 -0.76 -23.70 20.17
CA ILE A 212 0.45 -24.45 19.77
C ILE A 212 1.13 -23.77 18.59
N TRP A 213 2.44 -23.77 18.58
CA TRP A 213 3.24 -23.40 17.44
C TRP A 213 4.36 -24.42 17.17
N GLN A 214 4.76 -24.55 15.91
CA GLN A 214 5.81 -25.42 15.43
C GLN A 214 6.69 -24.67 14.45
N THR A 215 7.98 -24.96 14.46
CA THR A 215 8.97 -24.47 13.51
C THR A 215 9.52 -25.62 12.71
N TRP A 216 9.51 -25.51 11.41
CA TRP A 216 10.00 -26.50 10.45
C TRP A 216 11.14 -25.91 9.64
N GLU A 217 12.23 -26.66 9.52
CA GLU A 217 13.40 -26.24 8.76
C GLU A 217 13.81 -27.32 7.75
N GLN A 218 14.49 -26.90 6.70
CA GLN A 218 15.00 -27.80 5.68
C GLN A 218 16.34 -28.42 6.13
N VAL A 219 16.33 -29.71 6.43
CA VAL A 219 17.51 -30.45 6.89
C VAL A 219 17.94 -31.46 5.82
N THR A 220 19.24 -31.58 5.59
CA THR A 220 19.79 -32.58 4.69
C THR A 220 19.78 -33.95 5.37
N VAL A 221 19.01 -34.88 4.82
CA VAL A 221 18.92 -36.26 5.31
C VAL A 221 19.42 -37.19 4.19
N GLY A 222 20.68 -37.61 4.30
CA GLY A 222 21.34 -38.36 3.23
C GLY A 222 21.62 -37.46 2.02
N ALA A 223 21.08 -37.82 0.84
CA ALA A 223 21.18 -37.01 -0.39
C ALA A 223 20.01 -36.04 -0.56
N ASP A 224 18.94 -36.14 0.24
CA ASP A 224 17.73 -35.36 0.08
C ASP A 224 17.63 -34.24 1.12
N ARG A 225 17.00 -33.12 0.71
CA ARG A 225 16.56 -32.07 1.63
C ARG A 225 15.12 -32.31 2.02
N LYS A 226 14.86 -32.43 3.32
CA LYS A 226 13.52 -32.66 3.88
C LYS A 226 13.19 -31.62 4.92
N TRP A 227 11.92 -31.20 4.95
CA TRP A 227 11.38 -30.36 6.01
C TRP A 227 11.13 -31.20 7.26
N VAL A 228 11.74 -30.81 8.37
CA VAL A 228 11.68 -31.48 9.66
C VAL A 228 11.28 -30.46 10.72
N MET A 229 10.42 -30.86 11.64
CA MET A 229 10.07 -30.02 12.79
C MET A 229 11.29 -29.93 13.71
N THR A 230 11.80 -28.71 13.90
CA THR A 230 13.01 -28.43 14.70
C THR A 230 12.68 -27.89 16.08
N ASP A 231 11.55 -27.19 16.22
CA ASP A 231 11.10 -26.65 17.50
C ASP A 231 9.57 -26.63 17.59
N ASN A 232 9.06 -26.62 18.81
CA ASN A 232 7.65 -26.45 19.09
C ASN A 232 7.44 -25.82 20.47
N GLY A 233 6.24 -25.32 20.70
CA GLY A 233 5.85 -24.77 22.00
C GLY A 233 4.36 -24.51 22.09
N THR A 234 3.97 -23.99 23.24
CA THR A 234 2.57 -23.64 23.53
C THR A 234 2.48 -22.14 23.83
N THR A 235 1.32 -21.55 23.48
CA THR A 235 0.95 -20.20 23.88
C THR A 235 -0.16 -20.25 24.94
N THR A 236 -0.38 -19.12 25.62
CA THR A 236 -1.47 -18.99 26.58
C THR A 236 -2.82 -18.70 25.91
N LEU A 237 -2.82 -18.36 24.61
CA LEU A 237 -4.02 -18.06 23.85
C LEU A 237 -4.65 -19.35 23.31
N SER A 238 -5.98 -19.42 23.36
CA SER A 238 -6.77 -20.53 22.80
C SER A 238 -7.09 -20.38 21.31
N TYR A 239 -6.49 -19.41 20.64
CA TYR A 239 -6.64 -19.08 19.21
C TYR A 239 -5.29 -18.66 18.61
N ILE A 240 -5.22 -18.60 17.29
CA ILE A 240 -4.02 -18.16 16.57
C ILE A 240 -3.96 -16.63 16.61
N PRO A 241 -2.87 -16.02 17.14
CA PRO A 241 -2.75 -14.59 17.34
C PRO A 241 -2.36 -13.84 16.03
N PHE A 242 -3.13 -14.06 14.97
CA PHE A 242 -2.95 -13.47 13.66
C PHE A 242 -4.20 -12.75 13.22
N VAL A 243 -4.04 -11.53 12.70
CA VAL A 243 -5.12 -10.73 12.13
C VAL A 243 -4.77 -10.36 10.69
N PRO A 244 -5.62 -10.74 9.71
CA PRO A 244 -5.42 -10.37 8.32
C PRO A 244 -5.87 -8.93 8.06
N PHE A 245 -5.12 -8.25 7.20
CA PHE A 245 -5.46 -6.97 6.58
C PHE A 245 -5.80 -7.21 5.11
N TYR A 246 -6.87 -6.61 4.63
CA TYR A 246 -7.36 -6.80 3.28
C TYR A 246 -7.31 -5.50 2.47
N GLY A 247 -6.99 -5.61 1.19
CA GLY A 247 -7.33 -4.58 0.21
C GLY A 247 -8.84 -4.54 0.03
N VAL A 248 -9.39 -5.47 -0.77
CA VAL A 248 -10.82 -5.78 -0.80
C VAL A 248 -11.01 -7.16 -0.19
N ARG A 249 -11.94 -7.29 0.74
CA ARG A 249 -12.21 -8.57 1.38
C ARG A 249 -13.18 -9.41 0.56
N ASP A 250 -12.71 -10.48 -0.03
CA ASP A 250 -13.52 -11.42 -0.81
C ASP A 250 -14.05 -12.58 0.06
N GLY A 251 -13.38 -12.85 1.19
CA GLY A 251 -13.78 -13.93 2.09
C GLY A 251 -12.90 -14.03 3.33
N PHE A 252 -13.04 -15.13 4.06
CA PHE A 252 -12.18 -15.42 5.20
C PHE A 252 -10.76 -15.73 4.72
N MET A 253 -9.79 -14.93 5.10
CA MET A 253 -8.39 -15.00 4.65
C MET A 253 -8.19 -14.85 3.14
N CYS A 254 -9.19 -14.36 2.41
CA CYS A 254 -9.12 -14.07 0.99
C CYS A 254 -9.35 -12.58 0.76
N GLY A 255 -8.44 -11.94 0.04
CA GLY A 255 -8.57 -10.54 -0.37
C GLY A 255 -7.91 -10.31 -1.71
N SER A 256 -8.39 -9.28 -2.41
CA SER A 256 -7.88 -8.85 -3.70
C SER A 256 -7.40 -7.40 -3.67
N PRO A 257 -6.43 -7.03 -4.52
CA PRO A 257 -5.98 -5.65 -4.61
C PRO A 257 -7.05 -4.80 -5.32
N PRO A 258 -7.47 -3.66 -4.74
CA PRO A 258 -8.52 -2.82 -5.31
C PRO A 258 -8.14 -2.17 -6.66
N LEU A 259 -6.85 -2.10 -6.97
CA LEU A 259 -6.29 -1.48 -8.17
C LEU A 259 -5.80 -2.52 -9.20
N LEU A 260 -6.34 -3.74 -9.21
CA LEU A 260 -5.89 -4.80 -10.12
C LEU A 260 -6.06 -4.40 -11.60
N ASP A 261 -7.17 -3.76 -11.96
CA ASP A 261 -7.42 -3.28 -13.32
C ASP A 261 -6.39 -2.24 -13.76
N LEU A 262 -5.98 -1.34 -12.84
CA LEU A 262 -4.88 -0.41 -13.09
C LEU A 262 -3.56 -1.14 -13.32
N ALA A 263 -3.30 -2.24 -12.61
CA ALA A 263 -2.11 -3.04 -12.81
C ALA A 263 -2.04 -3.61 -14.25
N TYR A 264 -3.14 -4.17 -14.75
CA TYR A 264 -3.21 -4.67 -16.12
C TYR A 264 -3.08 -3.55 -17.17
N LEU A 265 -3.71 -2.40 -16.95
CA LEU A 265 -3.52 -1.23 -17.83
C LEU A 265 -2.06 -0.77 -17.83
N ASN A 266 -1.39 -0.80 -16.70
CA ASN A 266 0.01 -0.41 -16.58
C ASN A 266 0.96 -1.37 -17.33
N VAL A 267 0.66 -2.69 -17.33
CA VAL A 267 1.40 -3.66 -18.17
C VAL A 267 1.15 -3.40 -19.64
N LYS A 268 -0.09 -3.15 -20.04
CA LYS A 268 -0.44 -2.81 -21.42
C LYS A 268 0.31 -1.53 -21.87
N HIS A 269 0.39 -0.53 -21.02
CA HIS A 269 1.18 0.69 -21.29
C HIS A 269 2.67 0.36 -21.46
N TRP A 270 3.25 -0.46 -20.58
CA TRP A 270 4.63 -0.93 -20.66
C TRP A 270 4.95 -1.59 -22.02
N GLN A 271 4.07 -2.48 -22.49
CA GLN A 271 4.21 -3.16 -23.77
C GLN A 271 4.09 -2.17 -24.94
N SER A 272 3.03 -1.34 -24.95
CA SER A 272 2.81 -0.35 -26.00
C SER A 272 3.91 0.72 -26.07
N GLN A 273 4.44 1.14 -24.91
CA GLN A 273 5.58 2.06 -24.85
C GLN A 273 6.84 1.44 -25.47
N SER A 274 7.13 0.18 -25.15
CA SER A 274 8.27 -0.55 -25.72
C SER A 274 8.16 -0.68 -27.24
N ASP A 275 6.95 -0.90 -27.77
CA ASP A 275 6.69 -0.96 -29.20
C ASP A 275 6.88 0.41 -29.86
N GLN A 276 6.37 1.47 -29.25
CA GLN A 276 6.51 2.84 -29.71
C GLN A 276 7.99 3.29 -29.73
N ASP A 277 8.75 2.97 -28.68
CA ASP A 277 10.18 3.28 -28.58
C ASP A 277 10.96 2.58 -29.70
N THR A 278 10.59 1.35 -30.04
CA THR A 278 11.22 0.59 -31.14
C THR A 278 10.93 1.23 -32.50
N ILE A 279 9.67 1.62 -32.75
CA ILE A 279 9.28 2.30 -34.00
C ILE A 279 10.04 3.63 -34.12
N LEU A 280 10.10 4.40 -33.03
CA LEU A 280 10.84 5.68 -33.00
C LEU A 280 12.32 5.48 -33.23
N HIS A 281 12.93 4.42 -32.67
CA HIS A 281 14.35 4.11 -32.89
C HIS A 281 14.64 3.84 -34.36
N VAL A 282 13.83 3.00 -35.01
CA VAL A 282 13.96 2.69 -36.43
C VAL A 282 13.70 3.92 -37.31
N SER A 283 12.69 4.74 -36.97
CA SER A 283 12.31 5.90 -37.76
C SER A 283 13.34 7.05 -37.72
N ARG A 284 14.15 7.12 -36.66
CA ARG A 284 15.23 8.13 -36.52
C ARG A 284 16.44 7.85 -37.39
N VAL A 285 16.56 6.65 -37.98
CA VAL A 285 17.66 6.26 -38.86
C VAL A 285 17.09 5.98 -40.26
N PRO A 286 17.06 7.00 -41.15
CA PRO A 286 16.59 6.78 -42.52
C PRO A 286 17.40 5.67 -43.22
N ILE A 287 16.71 4.77 -43.86
CA ILE A 287 17.35 3.68 -44.62
C ILE A 287 17.70 4.21 -46.01
N LEU A 288 18.99 4.18 -46.35
CA LEU A 288 19.43 4.48 -47.69
C LEU A 288 19.15 3.27 -48.61
N ALA A 289 18.14 3.38 -49.44
CA ALA A 289 17.79 2.36 -50.41
C ALA A 289 18.42 2.67 -51.74
N ILE A 290 19.14 1.70 -52.30
CA ILE A 290 19.78 1.79 -53.60
C ILE A 290 19.19 0.71 -54.48
N THR A 291 18.72 1.10 -55.66
CA THR A 291 18.17 0.15 -56.65
C THR A 291 18.97 0.28 -57.94
N GLY A 292 19.26 -0.89 -58.57
CA GLY A 292 19.95 -0.92 -59.88
C GLY A 292 21.47 -0.63 -59.83
N ALA A 293 22.11 -0.71 -58.67
CA ALA A 293 23.56 -0.59 -58.54
C ALA A 293 24.22 -2.00 -58.56
N ASP A 294 25.43 -2.06 -59.16
CA ASP A 294 26.24 -3.28 -59.16
C ASP A 294 26.96 -3.45 -57.80
N GLU A 295 27.36 -4.68 -57.45
CA GLU A 295 28.11 -5.01 -56.21
C GLU A 295 29.47 -4.26 -56.12
N SER A 296 29.97 -3.72 -57.24
CA SER A 296 31.18 -2.95 -57.29
C SER A 296 31.02 -1.45 -56.97
N THR A 297 29.78 -0.99 -56.75
CA THR A 297 29.50 0.44 -56.48
C THR A 297 29.92 0.84 -55.06
N GLN A 298 31.05 1.51 -54.92
CA GLN A 298 31.49 2.03 -53.62
C GLN A 298 30.71 3.29 -53.26
N LEU A 299 29.98 3.21 -52.15
CA LEU A 299 29.26 4.35 -51.58
C LEU A 299 30.09 5.02 -50.50
N THR A 300 30.40 6.28 -50.73
CA THR A 300 30.99 7.16 -49.71
C THR A 300 29.92 8.11 -49.18
N VAL A 301 29.45 7.88 -47.95
CA VAL A 301 28.48 8.77 -47.28
C VAL A 301 29.23 9.83 -46.53
N GLY A 302 29.09 11.12 -46.92
CA GLY A 302 29.69 12.27 -46.26
C GLY A 302 29.04 13.58 -46.71
N GLY A 303 29.05 14.60 -45.86
CA GLY A 303 28.37 15.86 -46.09
C GLY A 303 28.84 16.68 -47.30
N SER A 304 29.92 16.21 -48.00
CA SER A 304 30.47 16.84 -49.19
C SER A 304 30.81 15.86 -50.31
N SER A 305 30.30 14.61 -50.27
CA SER A 305 30.54 13.59 -51.28
C SER A 305 29.36 13.49 -52.24
N ALA A 306 29.65 13.59 -53.55
CA ALA A 306 28.70 13.25 -54.61
C ALA A 306 28.85 11.77 -55.00
N VAL A 307 27.74 11.06 -55.11
CA VAL A 307 27.72 9.67 -55.55
C VAL A 307 27.36 9.61 -57.02
N HIS A 308 28.22 9.01 -57.87
CA HIS A 308 27.90 8.69 -59.26
C HIS A 308 27.23 7.29 -59.31
N LEU A 309 26.02 7.27 -59.85
CA LEU A 309 25.27 6.02 -60.05
C LEU A 309 25.30 5.60 -61.52
N PRO A 310 25.28 4.28 -61.82
CA PRO A 310 25.06 3.77 -63.18
C PRO A 310 23.70 4.23 -63.74
N LEU A 311 23.58 4.22 -65.07
CA LEU A 311 22.36 4.60 -65.76
C LEU A 311 21.22 3.65 -65.36
N GLY A 312 20.14 4.19 -64.75
CA GLY A 312 18.99 3.42 -64.25
C GLY A 312 19.05 3.01 -62.80
N ALA A 313 20.13 3.39 -62.08
CA ALA A 313 20.19 3.24 -60.64
C ALA A 313 19.61 4.45 -59.95
N ASP A 314 18.91 4.23 -58.79
CA ASP A 314 18.31 5.27 -57.98
C ASP A 314 18.75 5.11 -56.51
N ILE A 315 18.97 6.23 -55.85
CA ILE A 315 19.26 6.35 -54.42
C ILE A 315 18.16 7.19 -53.77
N LYS A 316 17.53 6.61 -52.80
CA LYS A 316 16.54 7.35 -51.99
C LYS A 316 16.64 7.02 -50.52
N PHE A 317 16.41 7.97 -49.67
CA PHE A 317 16.14 7.71 -48.28
C PHE A 317 14.69 7.20 -48.15
N VAL A 318 14.54 6.02 -47.57
CA VAL A 318 13.23 5.47 -47.23
C VAL A 318 12.96 5.88 -45.78
N GLU A 319 12.05 6.77 -45.64
CA GLU A 319 11.61 7.25 -44.33
C GLU A 319 10.23 6.67 -43.99
N HIS A 320 9.98 6.48 -42.71
CA HIS A 320 8.67 6.07 -42.21
C HIS A 320 7.68 7.25 -42.36
N THR A 321 6.46 7.01 -42.83
CA THR A 321 5.47 8.06 -43.12
C THR A 321 4.96 8.81 -41.87
N GLY A 322 5.37 8.48 -40.67
CA GLY A 322 4.98 9.10 -39.40
C GLY A 322 3.58 8.74 -38.89
N LYS A 323 2.65 8.36 -39.76
CA LYS A 323 1.24 8.11 -39.37
C LYS A 323 1.08 7.01 -38.30
N ALA A 324 1.92 5.97 -38.32
CA ALA A 324 1.89 4.91 -37.32
C ALA A 324 2.45 5.38 -35.96
N ILE A 325 3.39 6.34 -36.00
CA ILE A 325 3.98 6.96 -34.81
C ILE A 325 2.92 7.79 -34.09
N ASP A 326 2.22 8.68 -34.81
CA ASP A 326 1.14 9.51 -34.28
C ASP A 326 -0.02 8.68 -33.71
N ALA A 327 -0.37 7.56 -34.37
CA ALA A 327 -1.40 6.65 -33.88
C ALA A 327 -0.98 5.93 -32.58
N GLY A 328 0.30 5.54 -32.50
CA GLY A 328 0.87 4.95 -31.28
C GLY A 328 0.91 5.93 -30.12
N GLU A 329 1.31 7.18 -30.36
CA GLU A 329 1.34 8.24 -29.34
C GLU A 329 -0.05 8.52 -28.78
N LYS A 330 -1.06 8.71 -29.64
CA LYS A 330 -2.47 8.87 -29.21
C LYS A 330 -2.99 7.67 -28.41
N SER A 331 -2.58 6.46 -28.79
CA SER A 331 -2.96 5.25 -28.04
C SER A 331 -2.34 5.24 -26.64
N LEU A 332 -1.09 5.68 -26.50
CA LEU A 332 -0.42 5.80 -25.20
C LEU A 332 -1.05 6.91 -24.34
N GLU A 333 -1.37 8.06 -24.91
CA GLU A 333 -2.09 9.13 -24.22
C GLU A 333 -3.45 8.63 -23.69
N SER A 334 -4.23 7.93 -24.53
CA SER A 334 -5.52 7.36 -24.11
C SER A 334 -5.37 6.31 -23.00
N LEU A 335 -4.29 5.49 -23.01
CA LEU A 335 -4.01 4.55 -21.93
C LEU A 335 -3.65 5.28 -20.63
N GLN A 336 -2.91 6.39 -20.70
CA GLN A 336 -2.57 7.21 -19.53
C GLN A 336 -3.83 7.84 -18.92
N GLU A 337 -4.74 8.36 -19.76
CA GLU A 337 -6.03 8.89 -19.30
C GLU A 337 -6.86 7.80 -18.60
N GLN A 338 -6.97 6.60 -19.18
CA GLN A 338 -7.66 5.46 -18.56
C GLN A 338 -7.03 5.07 -17.21
N MET A 339 -5.70 5.05 -17.11
CA MET A 339 -5.01 4.74 -15.85
C MET A 339 -5.29 5.80 -14.78
N ILE A 340 -5.39 7.08 -15.14
CA ILE A 340 -5.75 8.16 -14.21
C ILE A 340 -7.18 7.98 -13.74
N GLU A 341 -8.11 7.70 -14.65
CA GLU A 341 -9.54 7.50 -14.34
C GLU A 341 -9.72 6.33 -13.37
N VAL A 342 -9.20 5.15 -13.71
CA VAL A 342 -9.27 3.95 -12.84
C VAL A 342 -8.58 4.18 -11.51
N GLY A 343 -7.42 4.85 -11.48
CA GLY A 343 -6.72 5.18 -10.24
C GLY A 343 -7.51 6.12 -9.33
N ALA A 344 -8.31 7.02 -9.90
CA ALA A 344 -9.12 7.96 -9.15
C ALA A 344 -10.42 7.33 -8.59
N GLU A 345 -10.92 6.23 -9.16
CA GLU A 345 -12.19 5.59 -8.76
C GLU A 345 -12.28 5.23 -7.28
N LEU A 346 -11.16 4.88 -6.64
CA LEU A 346 -11.15 4.58 -5.20
C LEU A 346 -11.56 5.77 -4.30
N LEU A 347 -11.47 6.99 -4.83
CA LEU A 347 -11.83 8.22 -4.11
C LEU A 347 -13.22 8.71 -4.48
N VAL A 348 -13.76 8.26 -5.63
CA VAL A 348 -15.04 8.73 -6.14
C VAL A 348 -16.16 8.04 -5.35
N LYS A 349 -17.00 8.84 -4.73
CA LYS A 349 -18.30 8.40 -4.23
C LYS A 349 -19.13 8.07 -5.45
N ARG A 350 -19.40 6.79 -5.74
CA ARG A 350 -20.19 6.40 -6.91
C ARG A 350 -21.61 6.94 -6.78
N PRO A 351 -22.05 7.93 -7.57
CA PRO A 351 -23.46 8.24 -7.70
C PRO A 351 -24.08 7.11 -8.52
N GLY A 352 -25.00 6.37 -7.94
CA GLY A 352 -25.89 5.53 -8.74
C GLY A 352 -26.52 6.37 -9.85
N LYS A 353 -26.87 5.77 -11.00
CA LYS A 353 -27.64 6.43 -12.09
C LYS A 353 -28.97 6.94 -11.54
N ARG A 354 -29.00 8.17 -11.03
CA ARG A 354 -30.19 8.83 -10.44
C ARG A 354 -30.23 10.30 -10.82
N THR A 355 -31.40 10.89 -10.75
CA THR A 355 -31.66 12.29 -11.10
C THR A 355 -30.88 13.26 -10.18
N ALA A 356 -30.55 14.44 -10.69
CA ALA A 356 -29.74 15.44 -10.00
C ALA A 356 -30.27 15.86 -8.60
N THR A 357 -31.58 15.70 -8.34
CA THR A 357 -32.21 16.06 -7.06
C THR A 357 -32.08 14.96 -6.00
N GLU A 358 -32.03 13.68 -6.38
CA GLU A 358 -31.74 12.55 -5.48
C GLU A 358 -30.26 12.45 -5.16
N SER A 359 -29.39 12.91 -6.06
CA SER A 359 -27.93 12.90 -5.92
C SER A 359 -27.42 13.80 -4.78
N SER A 360 -28.12 14.89 -4.44
CA SER A 360 -27.66 15.81 -3.38
C SER A 360 -27.95 15.32 -1.97
N GLN A 361 -28.99 14.51 -1.77
CA GLN A 361 -29.33 13.94 -0.45
C GLN A 361 -28.60 12.63 -0.16
N ASP A 362 -28.26 11.84 -1.19
CA ASP A 362 -27.48 10.59 -1.05
C ASP A 362 -25.95 10.82 -1.08
N ALA A 363 -25.48 11.98 -1.53
CA ALA A 363 -24.06 12.30 -1.56
C ALA A 363 -23.41 12.39 -0.15
N GLU A 364 -24.21 12.65 0.88
CA GLU A 364 -23.75 12.64 2.28
C GLU A 364 -23.63 11.23 2.86
N ALA A 365 -24.31 10.23 2.29
CA ALA A 365 -24.36 8.87 2.81
C ALA A 365 -23.47 7.87 2.05
N SER A 366 -22.87 8.22 0.91
CA SER A 366 -22.05 7.30 0.13
C SER A 366 -20.57 7.41 0.50
N MET A 367 -20.03 6.35 1.10
CA MET A 367 -18.60 6.22 1.38
C MET A 367 -17.83 5.85 0.11
N SER A 368 -16.61 6.38 -0.04
CA SER A 368 -15.69 5.91 -1.09
C SER A 368 -15.19 4.50 -0.77
N GLU A 369 -14.73 3.78 -1.79
CA GLU A 369 -14.18 2.44 -1.58
C GLU A 369 -12.96 2.45 -0.65
N LEU A 370 -12.09 3.45 -0.78
CA LEU A 370 -10.95 3.64 0.11
C LEU A 370 -11.39 3.86 1.57
N GLN A 371 -12.49 4.58 1.82
CA GLN A 371 -13.03 4.74 3.17
C GLN A 371 -13.46 3.40 3.76
N ARG A 372 -14.14 2.55 2.98
CA ARG A 372 -14.54 1.19 3.42
C ARG A 372 -13.35 0.30 3.73
N ILE A 373 -12.30 0.36 2.90
CA ILE A 373 -11.06 -0.38 3.15
C ILE A 373 -10.41 0.09 4.44
N ALA A 374 -10.35 1.41 4.66
CA ALA A 374 -9.78 1.99 5.87
C ALA A 374 -10.56 1.60 7.14
N GLU A 375 -11.91 1.55 7.08
CA GLU A 375 -12.73 1.07 8.21
C GLU A 375 -12.49 -0.42 8.52
N GLY A 376 -12.42 -1.26 7.50
CA GLY A 376 -12.09 -2.67 7.70
C GLY A 376 -10.67 -2.88 8.24
N PHE A 377 -9.76 -1.96 7.95
CA PHE A 377 -8.41 -1.97 8.49
C PHE A 377 -8.38 -1.52 9.96
N GLU A 378 -9.17 -0.49 10.35
CA GLU A 378 -9.39 -0.10 11.75
C GLU A 378 -9.90 -1.28 12.58
N ASP A 379 -10.97 -1.95 12.13
CA ASP A 379 -11.51 -3.14 12.79
C ASP A 379 -10.45 -4.23 12.98
N SER A 380 -9.56 -4.40 12.01
CA SER A 380 -8.47 -5.37 12.09
C SER A 380 -7.39 -4.93 13.08
N LEU A 381 -7.06 -3.63 13.15
CA LEU A 381 -6.14 -3.09 14.16
C LEU A 381 -6.71 -3.23 15.57
N ASP A 382 -8.00 -2.97 15.77
CA ASP A 382 -8.68 -3.16 17.05
C ASP A 382 -8.59 -4.62 17.52
N GLN A 383 -8.79 -5.57 16.60
CA GLN A 383 -8.58 -7.00 16.88
C GLN A 383 -7.13 -7.29 17.27
N ALA A 384 -6.14 -6.68 16.59
CA ALA A 384 -4.73 -6.89 16.91
C ALA A 384 -4.36 -6.32 18.28
N LEU A 385 -4.87 -5.13 18.64
CA LEU A 385 -4.69 -4.54 19.96
C LEU A 385 -5.41 -5.36 21.05
N GLN A 386 -6.56 -5.96 20.73
CA GLN A 386 -7.23 -6.88 21.67
C GLN A 386 -6.36 -8.12 21.95
N ILE A 387 -5.66 -8.66 20.94
CA ILE A 387 -4.71 -9.78 21.15
C ILE A 387 -3.54 -9.34 22.04
N VAL A 388 -3.05 -8.10 21.87
CA VAL A 388 -2.04 -7.52 22.79
C VAL A 388 -2.57 -7.49 24.23
N ALA A 389 -3.82 -7.03 24.42
CA ALA A 389 -4.46 -6.99 25.72
C ALA A 389 -4.62 -8.41 26.32
N ASP A 390 -5.02 -9.39 25.51
CA ASP A 390 -5.18 -10.78 25.96
C ASP A 390 -3.84 -11.37 26.45
N TYR A 391 -2.73 -11.12 25.73
CA TYR A 391 -1.39 -11.52 26.19
C TYR A 391 -0.96 -10.81 27.48
N ALA A 392 -1.28 -9.53 27.60
CA ALA A 392 -0.97 -8.71 28.75
C ALA A 392 -1.97 -8.88 29.91
N ARG A 393 -3.05 -9.63 29.70
CA ARG A 393 -4.17 -9.83 30.65
C ARG A 393 -4.85 -8.50 31.02
N LEU A 394 -4.96 -7.61 30.06
CA LEU A 394 -5.69 -6.34 30.17
C LEU A 394 -7.16 -6.54 29.76
N PRO A 395 -8.08 -5.72 30.27
CA PRO A 395 -9.51 -5.89 29.99
C PRO A 395 -9.91 -5.56 28.55
N SER A 396 -9.18 -4.69 27.86
CA SER A 396 -9.47 -4.22 26.51
C SER A 396 -8.19 -3.79 25.80
N GLY A 397 -8.16 -3.92 24.46
CA GLY A 397 -7.12 -3.36 23.59
C GLY A 397 -7.32 -1.89 23.26
N GLY A 398 -8.53 -1.36 23.46
CA GLY A 398 -8.94 -0.05 22.96
C GLY A 398 -9.31 -0.08 21.49
N ASN A 399 -9.56 1.09 20.92
CA ASN A 399 -9.92 1.28 19.52
C ASN A 399 -9.00 2.28 18.84
N VAL A 400 -8.77 2.06 17.55
CA VAL A 400 -7.99 2.91 16.66
C VAL A 400 -8.95 3.76 15.83
N SER A 401 -8.58 4.99 15.53
CA SER A 401 -9.27 5.83 14.57
C SER A 401 -8.30 6.38 13.52
N MET A 402 -8.70 6.30 12.25
CA MET A 402 -7.94 6.77 11.10
C MET A 402 -8.62 7.99 10.47
N PHE A 403 -7.83 8.80 9.77
CA PHE A 403 -8.40 9.88 8.98
C PHE A 403 -9.14 9.31 7.77
N LYS A 404 -10.42 9.73 7.57
CA LYS A 404 -11.30 9.22 6.50
C LYS A 404 -11.88 10.30 5.60
N ASP A 405 -11.59 11.58 5.83
CA ASP A 405 -12.16 12.69 5.05
C ASP A 405 -11.31 13.04 3.83
N TYR A 406 -11.24 12.13 2.87
CA TYR A 406 -10.42 12.30 1.66
C TYR A 406 -10.98 13.34 0.68
N GLY A 407 -12.24 13.76 0.85
CA GLY A 407 -12.89 14.76 0.01
C GLY A 407 -12.51 16.20 0.35
N ALA A 408 -12.07 16.47 1.56
CA ALA A 408 -11.72 17.81 2.00
C ALA A 408 -10.54 18.43 1.23
N ALA A 409 -9.57 17.60 0.82
CA ALA A 409 -8.41 18.05 0.05
C ALA A 409 -8.73 18.41 -1.42
N LEU A 410 -9.90 18.05 -1.94
CA LEU A 410 -10.37 18.39 -3.29
C LEU A 410 -11.22 19.68 -3.33
N LEU A 411 -11.50 20.27 -2.17
CA LEU A 411 -12.30 21.48 -2.09
C LEU A 411 -11.45 22.69 -2.48
N THR A 412 -11.88 23.39 -3.53
CA THR A 412 -11.21 24.56 -4.08
C THR A 412 -11.25 25.75 -3.12
N ASP A 413 -10.36 26.76 -3.31
CA ASP A 413 -10.37 28.04 -2.58
C ASP A 413 -11.75 28.72 -2.56
N ALA A 414 -12.54 28.52 -3.61
CA ALA A 414 -13.93 28.99 -3.71
C ALA A 414 -14.84 28.43 -2.57
N SER A 415 -14.57 27.22 -2.11
CA SER A 415 -15.35 26.61 -1.04
C SER A 415 -14.97 27.12 0.34
N ALA A 416 -13.72 27.53 0.55
CA ALA A 416 -13.30 28.20 1.81
C ALA A 416 -13.91 29.60 1.90
N ALA A 417 -14.01 30.33 0.78
CA ALA A 417 -14.72 31.61 0.72
C ALA A 417 -16.21 31.45 1.06
N LEU A 418 -16.86 30.38 0.59
CA LEU A 418 -18.25 30.08 0.91
C LEU A 418 -18.47 29.84 2.43
N VAL A 419 -17.57 29.09 3.09
CA VAL A 419 -17.66 28.87 4.56
C VAL A 419 -17.55 30.19 5.31
N LYS A 420 -16.63 31.05 4.90
CA LYS A 420 -16.50 32.40 5.46
C LYS A 420 -17.78 33.23 5.26
N ASP A 421 -18.38 33.20 4.06
CA ASP A 421 -19.58 33.93 3.74
C ASP A 421 -20.79 33.40 4.53
N LEU A 422 -20.91 32.09 4.74
CA LEU A 422 -21.94 31.47 5.57
C LEU A 422 -21.81 31.89 7.06
N ALA A 423 -20.58 31.99 7.57
CA ALA A 423 -20.32 32.46 8.92
C ALA A 423 -20.67 33.94 9.07
N LEU A 424 -20.23 34.79 8.12
CA LEU A 424 -20.54 36.21 8.09
C LEU A 424 -22.05 36.45 7.92
N GLY A 425 -22.76 35.60 7.20
CA GLY A 425 -24.21 35.61 7.05
C GLY A 425 -24.99 35.12 8.28
N GLY A 426 -24.29 34.62 9.29
CA GLY A 426 -24.93 34.09 10.52
C GLY A 426 -25.66 32.75 10.32
N LEU A 427 -25.39 32.05 9.22
CA LEU A 427 -25.99 30.73 8.89
C LEU A 427 -25.27 29.56 9.60
N ILE A 428 -24.00 29.76 9.97
CA ILE A 428 -23.21 28.82 10.75
C ILE A 428 -22.47 29.57 11.86
N SER A 429 -22.16 28.89 12.97
CA SER A 429 -21.38 29.51 14.08
C SER A 429 -19.91 29.68 13.67
N ASN A 430 -19.22 30.64 14.31
CA ASN A 430 -17.78 30.85 14.11
C ASN A 430 -16.97 29.58 14.41
N GLN A 431 -17.35 28.83 15.43
CA GLN A 431 -16.72 27.57 15.80
C GLN A 431 -16.89 26.51 14.69
N THR A 432 -18.08 26.40 14.11
CA THR A 432 -18.33 25.51 12.97
C THR A 432 -17.50 25.93 11.76
N ALA A 433 -17.41 27.24 11.48
CA ALA A 433 -16.61 27.76 10.39
C ALA A 433 -15.11 27.47 10.57
N LEU A 434 -14.58 27.68 11.77
CA LEU A 434 -13.18 27.35 12.09
C LEU A 434 -12.90 25.85 11.99
N THR A 435 -13.82 25.01 12.45
CA THR A 435 -13.73 23.55 12.30
C THR A 435 -13.71 23.15 10.82
N GLU A 436 -14.57 23.72 9.98
CA GLU A 436 -14.59 23.45 8.54
C GLU A 436 -13.35 23.98 7.81
N LEU A 437 -12.82 25.14 8.20
CA LEU A 437 -11.57 25.67 7.63
C LEU A 437 -10.35 24.82 8.03
N LYS A 438 -10.32 24.32 9.27
CA LYS A 438 -9.31 23.37 9.73
C LYS A 438 -9.41 22.04 8.95
N ARG A 439 -10.60 21.49 8.83
CA ARG A 439 -10.90 20.28 8.05
C ARG A 439 -10.43 20.38 6.59
N ARG A 440 -10.46 21.59 6.02
CA ARG A 440 -10.05 21.89 4.65
C ARG A 440 -8.56 22.22 4.52
N GLY A 441 -7.81 22.16 5.60
CA GLY A 441 -6.38 22.50 5.62
C GLY A 441 -6.05 23.97 5.41
N VAL A 442 -7.04 24.86 5.52
CA VAL A 442 -6.83 26.32 5.48
C VAL A 442 -6.25 26.81 6.79
N LEU A 443 -6.63 26.19 7.92
CA LEU A 443 -6.05 26.40 9.25
C LEU A 443 -5.14 25.22 9.61
N ALA A 444 -4.07 25.53 10.35
CA ALA A 444 -3.15 24.52 10.85
C ALA A 444 -3.86 23.56 11.84
N MET A 445 -3.40 22.32 11.91
CA MET A 445 -4.03 21.27 12.73
C MET A 445 -3.92 21.54 14.23
N GLU A 446 -2.93 22.32 14.65
CA GLU A 446 -2.68 22.73 16.04
C GLU A 446 -3.69 23.75 16.54
N VAL A 447 -4.40 24.45 15.66
CA VAL A 447 -5.43 25.43 16.04
C VAL A 447 -6.64 24.69 16.62
N ASP A 448 -6.95 24.94 17.90
CA ASP A 448 -8.19 24.46 18.51
C ASP A 448 -9.34 25.44 18.21
N PRO A 449 -10.38 25.03 17.45
CA PRO A 449 -11.48 25.91 17.05
C PRO A 449 -12.26 26.53 18.23
N ALA A 450 -12.29 25.85 19.39
CA ALA A 450 -12.99 26.38 20.58
C ALA A 450 -12.17 27.51 21.23
N THR A 451 -10.88 27.27 21.46
CA THR A 451 -9.94 28.26 21.99
C THR A 451 -9.82 29.47 21.07
N GLU A 452 -9.70 29.24 19.76
CA GLU A 452 -9.61 30.32 18.76
C GLU A 452 -10.90 31.18 18.74
N ALA A 453 -12.06 30.55 18.88
CA ALA A 453 -13.33 31.27 18.93
C ALA A 453 -13.44 32.15 20.19
N GLU A 454 -12.92 31.69 21.34
CA GLU A 454 -12.83 32.44 22.58
C GLU A 454 -11.85 33.63 22.49
N GLU A 455 -10.68 33.40 21.90
CA GLU A 455 -9.66 34.42 21.65
C GLU A 455 -10.18 35.51 20.71
N VAL A 456 -10.86 35.16 19.62
CA VAL A 456 -11.50 36.13 18.72
C VAL A 456 -12.58 36.91 19.41
N ALA A 457 -13.40 36.27 20.27
CA ALA A 457 -14.42 36.99 21.08
C ALA A 457 -13.77 37.94 22.07
N ALA A 458 -12.63 37.60 22.64
CA ALA A 458 -11.88 38.46 23.60
C ALA A 458 -11.18 39.65 22.93
N GLN A 459 -10.90 39.58 21.62
CA GLN A 459 -10.30 40.70 20.84
C GLN A 459 -11.27 41.90 20.69
N GLY A 460 -12.57 41.70 20.95
CA GLY A 460 -13.59 42.73 20.81
C GLY A 460 -14.00 42.98 19.33
N PRO A 461 -14.91 43.93 19.07
CA PRO A 461 -15.41 44.22 17.76
C PRO A 461 -14.29 44.72 16.82
N ALA A 462 -14.30 44.30 15.54
CA ALA A 462 -13.32 44.70 14.57
C ALA A 462 -13.17 46.22 14.47
N LEU A 463 -11.95 46.70 14.31
CA LEU A 463 -11.65 48.14 14.16
C LEU A 463 -12.52 48.74 13.03
N GLY A 464 -13.38 49.74 13.41
CA GLY A 464 -14.30 50.42 12.51
C GLY A 464 -15.76 50.01 12.61
N THR A 465 -16.14 49.05 13.47
CA THR A 465 -17.53 48.79 13.82
C THR A 465 -17.99 49.74 14.94
N VAL A 466 -18.97 50.59 14.61
CA VAL A 466 -19.59 51.52 15.59
C VAL A 466 -20.40 50.70 16.58
N ALA A 467 -20.11 50.84 17.87
CA ALA A 467 -20.94 50.22 18.92
C ALA A 467 -22.37 50.78 18.80
N PRO A 468 -23.45 49.97 19.05
CA PRO A 468 -24.80 50.47 19.09
C PRO A 468 -24.91 51.61 20.16
N ALA A 469 -25.65 52.65 19.82
CA ALA A 469 -25.77 53.86 20.65
C ALA A 469 -26.32 53.65 22.09
N ASP A 470 -26.79 52.45 22.41
CA ASP A 470 -27.39 52.10 23.71
C ASP A 470 -26.36 51.63 24.77
N ALA A 471 -25.06 51.64 24.45
CA ALA A 471 -24.02 51.18 25.38
C ALA A 471 -23.31 52.29 26.17
N LEU A 472 -23.79 53.54 26.10
CA LEU A 472 -23.24 54.63 26.91
C LEU A 472 -23.96 54.69 28.26
N PRO A 473 -23.26 54.64 29.40
CA PRO A 473 -23.86 54.85 30.70
C PRO A 473 -24.42 56.28 30.79
N PRO A 474 -25.56 56.54 31.48
CA PRO A 474 -26.14 57.85 31.57
C PRO A 474 -25.17 58.83 32.26
N ALA A 475 -24.93 59.99 31.61
CA ALA A 475 -24.10 61.07 32.13
C ALA A 475 -24.57 61.45 33.47
N GLN A 476 -23.76 61.35 34.53
CA GLN A 476 -23.99 61.92 35.83
C GLN A 476 -24.11 63.45 35.65
N GLN A 477 -25.32 63.97 35.84
CA GLN A 477 -25.55 65.36 35.95
C GLN A 477 -24.95 65.86 37.31
N ALA A 478 -23.86 66.64 37.17
CA ALA A 478 -23.30 67.34 38.28
C ALA A 478 -24.25 68.50 38.63
N ALA A 479 -24.68 68.53 39.90
CA ALA A 479 -25.35 69.67 40.56
C ALA A 479 -24.32 70.70 40.98
#